data_ddc92d83d8472f7568acb2e97eeb1380
#
_entry.id   ddc92d83d8472f7568acb2e97eeb1380
#
_cell.length_a   1.000
_cell.length_b   1.000
_cell.length_c   1.000
_cell.angle_alpha   90.00
_cell.angle_beta   90.00
_cell.angle_gamma   90.00
#
_symmetry.space_group_name_H-M   'P 1'
#
loop_
_entity.id
_entity.type
_entity.pdbx_description
1 polymer ?
#
loop_
_entity_poly.entity_id
_entity_poly.type
_entity_poly.pdbx_seq_one_letter_code
_entity_poly.pdbx_strand_id
1 'polypeptide(L)'
;MSPAAPSENREQRRAEIVGAALRLLEEGGLDRLSLRGVARELGMHAPGLYWYIENRQELIDLLAKAIMDEAVADIAAPAPGQGWDEWLVDFALRMRSALLAHRDGARVVASAFLFRTNSITGFLELALETLEAEGFQRDFAMLGAVTVMRYTLGIALDDQESPAREPEVRKRMLEQAMAKGPPIDAERWPRVADVMSRWFEKVKGSRSHEHTGMHFRHGLGLVIEGIRSTLGKESGSASRSQP
;
A
#
# COMPACT_ATOMS: atom_id res chain seq x y z
N MET A 1 29.04 30.17 -8.30
CA MET A 1 28.23 28.95 -8.31
C MET A 1 29.20 27.78 -8.30
N SER A 2 29.39 27.10 -7.17
CA SER A 2 30.23 25.89 -7.09
C SER A 2 29.51 24.75 -7.84
N PRO A 3 30.25 23.92 -8.64
CA PRO A 3 29.67 22.73 -9.24
C PRO A 3 29.24 21.78 -8.12
N ALA A 4 27.99 21.27 -8.23
CA ALA A 4 27.47 20.26 -7.31
C ALA A 4 28.40 19.03 -7.27
N ALA A 5 28.57 18.42 -6.10
CA ALA A 5 29.41 17.25 -5.97
C ALA A 5 28.90 16.10 -6.87
N PRO A 6 29.76 15.19 -7.35
CA PRO A 6 29.34 14.11 -8.27
C PRO A 6 28.22 13.24 -7.76
N SER A 7 28.08 13.08 -6.44
CA SER A 7 26.98 12.38 -5.77
C SER A 7 25.64 13.12 -5.87
N GLU A 8 25.63 14.44 -5.66
CA GLU A 8 24.43 15.29 -5.76
C GLU A 8 23.88 15.30 -7.19
N ASN A 9 24.75 15.34 -8.19
CA ASN A 9 24.35 15.27 -9.59
C ASN A 9 23.72 13.90 -9.95
N ARG A 10 24.21 12.81 -9.34
CA ARG A 10 23.66 11.47 -9.56
C ARG A 10 22.27 11.32 -8.92
N GLU A 11 22.08 11.81 -7.69
CA GLU A 11 20.80 11.78 -7.01
C GLU A 11 19.75 12.63 -7.71
N GLN A 12 20.12 13.84 -8.13
CA GLN A 12 19.23 14.69 -8.91
C GLN A 12 18.79 14.02 -10.21
N ARG A 13 19.73 13.37 -10.92
CA ARG A 13 19.39 12.64 -12.15
C ARG A 13 18.49 11.44 -11.88
N ARG A 14 18.68 10.72 -10.78
CA ARG A 14 17.78 9.63 -10.37
C ARG A 14 16.38 10.16 -10.07
N ALA A 15 16.24 11.32 -9.43
CA ALA A 15 14.96 11.95 -9.19
C ALA A 15 14.23 12.33 -10.50
N GLU A 16 14.96 12.86 -11.50
CA GLU A 16 14.41 13.14 -12.83
C GLU A 16 13.92 11.86 -13.52
N ILE A 17 14.69 10.76 -13.41
CA ILE A 17 14.33 9.45 -13.95
C ILE A 17 13.04 8.92 -13.29
N VAL A 18 12.93 9.00 -11.96
CA VAL A 18 11.74 8.61 -11.21
C VAL A 18 10.53 9.45 -11.63
N GLY A 19 10.68 10.77 -11.75
CA GLY A 19 9.63 11.66 -12.21
C GLY A 19 9.12 11.32 -13.62
N ALA A 20 10.02 11.02 -14.56
CA ALA A 20 9.67 10.59 -15.91
C ALA A 20 8.97 9.21 -15.89
N ALA A 21 9.45 8.29 -15.06
CA ALA A 21 8.85 6.97 -14.92
C ALA A 21 7.44 7.01 -14.29
N LEU A 22 7.21 7.89 -13.30
CA LEU A 22 5.88 8.12 -12.74
C LEU A 22 4.90 8.65 -13.80
N ARG A 23 5.31 9.62 -14.63
CA ARG A 23 4.45 10.09 -15.74
C ARG A 23 4.10 8.97 -16.71
N LEU A 24 5.07 8.16 -17.12
CA LEU A 24 4.82 7.01 -18.00
C LEU A 24 3.94 5.94 -17.34
N LEU A 25 4.06 5.78 -16.02
CA LEU A 25 3.19 4.90 -15.24
C LEU A 25 1.73 5.38 -15.29
N GLU A 26 1.48 6.68 -15.12
CA GLU A 26 0.13 7.27 -15.23
C GLU A 26 -0.46 7.08 -16.64
N GLU A 27 0.33 7.28 -17.70
CA GLU A 27 -0.13 7.15 -19.08
C GLU A 27 -0.39 5.70 -19.49
N GLY A 28 0.52 4.79 -19.17
CA GLY A 28 0.56 3.45 -19.75
C GLY A 28 0.39 2.29 -18.78
N GLY A 29 0.47 2.55 -17.47
CA GLY A 29 0.53 1.52 -16.43
C GLY A 29 1.85 0.79 -16.36
N LEU A 30 1.97 -0.07 -15.34
CA LEU A 30 3.21 -0.81 -15.03
C LEU A 30 3.65 -1.76 -16.16
N ASP A 31 2.70 -2.32 -16.90
CA ASP A 31 3.01 -3.28 -17.96
C ASP A 31 3.70 -2.64 -19.17
N ARG A 32 3.44 -1.35 -19.42
CA ARG A 32 4.08 -0.57 -20.50
C ARG A 32 5.35 0.16 -20.07
N LEU A 33 5.62 0.19 -18.76
CA LEU A 33 6.81 0.86 -18.22
C LEU A 33 8.09 0.13 -18.64
N SER A 34 9.02 0.83 -19.26
CA SER A 34 10.31 0.29 -19.70
C SER A 34 11.43 1.32 -19.60
N LEU A 35 12.66 0.85 -19.34
CA LEU A 35 13.85 1.72 -19.31
C LEU A 35 14.05 2.48 -20.63
N ARG A 36 13.75 1.86 -21.77
CA ARG A 36 13.82 2.54 -23.09
C ARG A 36 12.77 3.65 -23.21
N GLY A 37 11.57 3.44 -22.66
CA GLY A 37 10.53 4.46 -22.60
C GLY A 37 10.97 5.67 -21.78
N VAL A 38 11.53 5.42 -20.59
CA VAL A 38 12.05 6.46 -19.68
C VAL A 38 13.23 7.23 -20.34
N ALA A 39 14.17 6.53 -20.97
CA ALA A 39 15.26 7.18 -21.69
C ALA A 39 14.73 8.12 -22.79
N ARG A 40 13.75 7.66 -23.57
CA ARG A 40 13.12 8.47 -24.62
C ARG A 40 12.40 9.70 -24.06
N GLU A 41 11.67 9.53 -22.98
CA GLU A 41 10.97 10.62 -22.28
C GLU A 41 11.93 11.73 -21.81
N LEU A 42 13.13 11.34 -21.38
CA LEU A 42 14.18 12.25 -20.92
C LEU A 42 15.10 12.76 -22.04
N GLY A 43 14.85 12.40 -23.31
CA GLY A 43 15.76 12.73 -24.42
C GLY A 43 17.16 12.11 -24.29
N MET A 44 17.28 11.01 -23.54
CA MET A 44 18.56 10.31 -23.29
C MET A 44 18.72 9.10 -24.22
N HIS A 45 19.96 8.79 -24.56
CA HIS A 45 20.27 7.50 -25.15
C HIS A 45 20.15 6.38 -24.10
N ALA A 46 19.53 5.24 -24.46
CA ALA A 46 19.33 4.12 -23.55
C ALA A 46 20.61 3.68 -22.80
N PRO A 47 21.80 3.59 -23.40
CA PRO A 47 23.05 3.32 -22.66
C PRO A 47 23.35 4.32 -21.54
N GLY A 48 23.00 5.60 -21.72
CA GLY A 48 23.20 6.63 -20.70
C GLY A 48 22.34 6.45 -19.46
N LEU A 49 21.16 5.84 -19.60
CA LEU A 49 20.26 5.55 -18.46
C LEU A 49 20.87 4.47 -17.54
N TYR A 50 21.56 3.47 -18.11
CA TYR A 50 22.15 2.37 -17.35
C TYR A 50 23.30 2.81 -16.40
N TRP A 51 23.83 4.01 -16.55
CA TRP A 51 24.73 4.61 -15.55
C TRP A 51 24.03 4.96 -14.24
N TYR A 52 22.70 5.13 -14.27
CA TYR A 52 21.89 5.55 -13.13
C TYR A 52 20.99 4.43 -12.60
N ILE A 53 20.49 3.57 -13.48
CA ILE A 53 19.54 2.49 -13.17
C ILE A 53 20.03 1.21 -13.83
N GLU A 54 20.37 0.21 -13.03
CA GLU A 54 20.98 -1.04 -13.51
C GLU A 54 19.99 -1.90 -14.32
N ASN A 55 18.74 -1.96 -13.87
CA ASN A 55 17.72 -2.84 -14.46
C ASN A 55 16.31 -2.35 -14.15
N ARG A 56 15.31 -3.04 -14.72
CA ARG A 56 13.89 -2.72 -14.51
C ARG A 56 13.47 -2.86 -13.05
N GLN A 57 14.02 -3.81 -12.30
CA GLN A 57 13.68 -4.00 -10.90
C GLN A 57 14.12 -2.81 -10.05
N GLU A 58 15.33 -2.29 -10.27
CA GLU A 58 15.78 -1.08 -9.59
C GLU A 58 14.88 0.13 -9.89
N LEU A 59 14.39 0.26 -11.13
CA LEU A 59 13.40 1.30 -11.45
C LEU A 59 12.11 1.11 -10.65
N ILE A 60 11.59 -0.11 -10.54
CA ILE A 60 10.41 -0.42 -9.74
C ILE A 60 10.66 -0.11 -8.26
N ASP A 61 11.82 -0.48 -7.72
CA ASP A 61 12.18 -0.21 -6.33
C ASP A 61 12.24 1.31 -6.05
N LEU A 62 12.73 2.11 -6.99
CA LEU A 62 12.77 3.57 -6.88
C LEU A 62 11.37 4.20 -6.98
N LEU A 63 10.51 3.69 -7.85
CA LEU A 63 9.11 4.12 -7.93
C LEU A 63 8.35 3.79 -6.64
N ALA A 64 8.51 2.56 -6.14
CA ALA A 64 7.92 2.16 -4.88
C ALA A 64 8.41 3.02 -3.72
N LYS A 65 9.72 3.33 -3.70
CA LYS A 65 10.27 4.28 -2.73
C LYS A 65 9.58 5.63 -2.82
N ALA A 66 9.43 6.20 -4.00
CA ALA A 66 8.80 7.51 -4.19
C ALA A 66 7.35 7.50 -3.69
N ILE A 67 6.56 6.48 -4.04
CA ILE A 67 5.17 6.32 -3.58
C ILE A 67 5.11 6.16 -2.05
N MET A 68 6.03 5.39 -1.46
CA MET A 68 6.05 5.20 -0.01
C MET A 68 6.60 6.41 0.74
N ASP A 69 7.50 7.20 0.14
CA ASP A 69 7.95 8.48 0.69
C ASP A 69 6.76 9.45 0.88
N GLU A 70 5.79 9.45 -0.04
CA GLU A 70 4.54 10.23 0.11
C GLU A 70 3.71 9.74 1.30
N ALA A 71 3.65 8.43 1.53
CA ALA A 71 2.91 7.85 2.65
C ALA A 71 3.49 8.24 4.02
N VAL A 72 4.82 8.35 4.11
CA VAL A 72 5.54 8.68 5.35
C VAL A 72 6.01 10.13 5.43
N ALA A 73 5.68 10.96 4.43
CA ALA A 73 5.96 12.38 4.47
C ALA A 73 5.38 13.00 5.75
N ASP A 74 6.21 13.71 6.49
CA ASP A 74 5.85 14.39 7.74
C ASP A 74 5.25 13.47 8.82
N ILE A 75 5.52 12.15 8.74
CA ILE A 75 5.11 11.25 9.81
C ILE A 75 6.03 11.49 11.02
N ALA A 76 5.42 11.73 12.17
CA ALA A 76 6.09 11.93 13.43
C ALA A 76 5.55 10.96 14.48
N ALA A 77 6.16 10.93 15.66
CA ALA A 77 5.61 10.22 16.81
C ALA A 77 4.17 10.66 17.10
N PRO A 78 3.35 9.84 17.76
CA PRO A 78 1.99 10.20 18.13
C PRO A 78 1.93 11.57 18.82
N ALA A 79 0.93 12.38 18.46
CA ALA A 79 0.70 13.66 19.13
C ALA A 79 0.31 13.44 20.60
N PRO A 80 0.52 14.43 21.50
CA PRO A 80 0.06 14.33 22.88
C PRO A 80 -1.42 13.95 22.97
N GLY A 81 -1.71 12.81 23.59
CA GLY A 81 -3.07 12.26 23.72
C GLY A 81 -3.56 11.40 22.57
N GLN A 82 -2.81 11.25 21.50
CA GLN A 82 -3.10 10.30 20.42
C GLN A 82 -2.64 8.90 20.84
N GLY A 83 -3.53 7.91 20.77
CA GLY A 83 -3.19 6.52 21.01
C GLY A 83 -2.36 5.92 19.87
N TRP A 84 -1.56 4.91 20.18
CA TRP A 84 -0.77 4.17 19.18
C TRP A 84 -1.65 3.56 18.07
N ASP A 85 -2.85 3.14 18.41
CA ASP A 85 -3.83 2.56 17.50
C ASP A 85 -4.37 3.59 16.50
N GLU A 86 -4.73 4.78 16.96
CA GLU A 86 -5.13 5.89 16.09
C GLU A 86 -3.97 6.30 15.18
N TRP A 87 -2.76 6.35 15.71
CA TRP A 87 -1.56 6.68 14.93
C TRP A 87 -1.27 5.66 13.82
N LEU A 88 -1.39 4.35 14.11
CA LEU A 88 -1.26 3.30 13.09
C LEU A 88 -2.39 3.36 12.04
N VAL A 89 -3.61 3.71 12.45
CA VAL A 89 -4.72 3.93 11.52
C VAL A 89 -4.44 5.11 10.60
N ASP A 90 -3.92 6.21 11.12
CA ASP A 90 -3.55 7.39 10.32
C ASP A 90 -2.46 7.06 9.30
N PHE A 91 -1.44 6.30 9.72
CA PHE A 91 -0.43 5.80 8.79
C PHE A 91 -1.04 4.92 7.69
N ALA A 92 -1.90 3.97 8.04
CA ALA A 92 -2.55 3.08 7.07
C ALA A 92 -3.39 3.86 6.05
N LEU A 93 -4.09 4.91 6.48
CA LEU A 93 -4.86 5.80 5.61
C LEU A 93 -3.96 6.60 4.66
N ARG A 94 -2.84 7.15 5.15
CA ARG A 94 -1.84 7.83 4.32
C ARG A 94 -1.23 6.88 3.31
N MET A 95 -0.82 5.68 3.73
CA MET A 95 -0.28 4.65 2.84
C MET A 95 -1.28 4.27 1.75
N ARG A 96 -2.55 4.00 2.11
CA ARG A 96 -3.59 3.70 1.13
C ARG A 96 -3.78 4.86 0.15
N SER A 97 -3.79 6.10 0.62
CA SER A 97 -3.93 7.29 -0.22
C SER A 97 -2.79 7.40 -1.23
N ALA A 98 -1.53 7.23 -0.80
CA ALA A 98 -0.37 7.26 -1.67
C ALA A 98 -0.40 6.13 -2.72
N LEU A 99 -0.75 4.90 -2.30
CA LEU A 99 -0.88 3.77 -3.22
C LEU A 99 -1.94 3.99 -4.30
N LEU A 100 -3.08 4.59 -3.96
CA LEU A 100 -4.19 4.82 -4.88
C LEU A 100 -4.06 6.13 -5.70
N ALA A 101 -3.16 7.03 -5.31
CA ALA A 101 -2.87 8.26 -6.06
C ALA A 101 -2.17 7.98 -7.39
N HIS A 102 -1.44 6.87 -7.50
CA HIS A 102 -0.72 6.48 -8.70
C HIS A 102 -1.39 5.30 -9.41
N ARG A 103 -1.46 5.36 -10.73
CA ARG A 103 -1.88 4.22 -11.54
C ARG A 103 -0.97 3.03 -11.27
N ASP A 104 -1.52 1.86 -10.97
CA ASP A 104 -0.79 0.66 -10.58
C ASP A 104 0.13 0.84 -9.36
N GLY A 105 -0.06 1.88 -8.54
CA GLY A 105 0.82 2.20 -7.41
C GLY A 105 0.94 1.06 -6.42
N ALA A 106 -0.15 0.38 -6.09
CA ALA A 106 -0.13 -0.79 -5.22
C ALA A 106 0.63 -1.96 -5.87
N ARG A 107 0.51 -2.18 -7.20
CA ARG A 107 1.28 -3.20 -7.93
C ARG A 107 2.77 -2.88 -7.95
N VAL A 108 3.14 -1.62 -8.13
CA VAL A 108 4.54 -1.16 -8.06
C VAL A 108 5.12 -1.49 -6.70
N VAL A 109 4.44 -1.10 -5.61
CA VAL A 109 4.88 -1.33 -4.24
C VAL A 109 4.92 -2.82 -3.90
N ALA A 110 3.94 -3.62 -4.34
CA ALA A 110 3.93 -5.07 -4.15
C ALA A 110 5.07 -5.80 -4.88
N SER A 111 5.60 -5.21 -5.98
CA SER A 111 6.67 -5.79 -6.79
C SER A 111 8.07 -5.36 -6.34
N ALA A 112 8.19 -4.51 -5.31
CA ALA A 112 9.44 -3.91 -4.86
C ALA A 112 10.00 -4.56 -3.59
N PHE A 113 11.30 -4.38 -3.38
CA PHE A 113 12.01 -4.76 -2.15
C PHE A 113 11.96 -3.61 -1.13
N LEU A 114 10.80 -3.37 -0.53
CA LEU A 114 10.53 -2.20 0.34
C LEU A 114 11.49 -2.04 1.52
N PHE A 115 11.94 -3.14 2.15
CA PHE A 115 12.88 -3.07 3.28
C PHE A 115 14.28 -2.55 2.93
N ARG A 116 14.53 -2.28 1.65
CA ARG A 116 15.77 -1.63 1.19
C ARG A 116 15.65 -0.10 1.12
N THR A 117 14.49 0.46 1.49
CA THR A 117 14.25 1.91 1.44
C THR A 117 14.35 2.53 2.84
N ASN A 118 15.13 3.60 2.99
CA ASN A 118 15.32 4.27 4.27
C ASN A 118 14.02 4.82 4.86
N SER A 119 13.07 5.22 4.02
CA SER A 119 11.78 5.78 4.45
C SER A 119 10.94 4.77 5.21
N ILE A 120 10.86 3.53 4.69
CA ILE A 120 10.14 2.44 5.37
C ILE A 120 10.87 2.01 6.63
N THR A 121 12.21 1.94 6.59
CA THR A 121 13.00 1.61 7.79
C THR A 121 12.82 2.67 8.86
N GLY A 122 12.80 3.96 8.50
CA GLY A 122 12.53 5.05 9.44
C GLY A 122 11.13 5.00 10.05
N PHE A 123 10.11 4.68 9.24
CA PHE A 123 8.77 4.46 9.76
C PHE A 123 8.70 3.25 10.72
N LEU A 124 9.35 2.14 10.38
CA LEU A 124 9.35 0.96 11.25
C LEU A 124 10.07 1.22 12.58
N GLU A 125 11.17 1.98 12.57
CA GLU A 125 11.85 2.39 13.80
C GLU A 125 10.92 3.21 14.68
N LEU A 126 10.26 4.22 14.12
CA LEU A 126 9.29 5.04 14.84
C LEU A 126 8.09 4.22 15.36
N ALA A 127 7.63 3.22 14.59
CA ALA A 127 6.56 2.33 15.02
C ALA A 127 7.00 1.43 16.18
N LEU A 128 8.25 0.94 16.16
CA LEU A 128 8.82 0.19 17.28
C LEU A 128 8.91 1.05 18.54
N GLU A 129 9.49 2.25 18.45
CA GLU A 129 9.57 3.18 19.57
C GLU A 129 8.19 3.47 20.16
N THR A 130 7.20 3.75 19.30
CA THR A 130 5.83 4.05 19.71
C THR A 130 5.17 2.87 20.43
N LEU A 131 5.24 1.68 19.86
CA LEU A 131 4.58 0.50 20.42
C LEU A 131 5.30 -0.04 21.67
N GLU A 132 6.64 -0.01 21.69
CA GLU A 132 7.41 -0.40 22.89
C GLU A 132 7.10 0.53 24.09
N ALA A 133 6.92 1.83 23.85
CA ALA A 133 6.52 2.79 24.88
C ALA A 133 5.15 2.44 25.51
N GLU A 134 4.27 1.79 24.75
CA GLU A 134 2.96 1.31 25.21
C GLU A 134 3.01 -0.11 25.83
N GLY A 135 4.21 -0.69 25.93
CA GLY A 135 4.42 -2.00 26.58
C GLY A 135 4.34 -3.21 25.63
N PHE A 136 4.36 -3.00 24.32
CA PHE A 136 4.48 -4.12 23.38
C PHE A 136 5.90 -4.67 23.37
N GLN A 137 6.04 -5.96 23.25
CA GLN A 137 7.33 -6.55 22.96
C GLN A 137 7.76 -6.28 21.52
N ARG A 138 9.05 -6.05 21.29
CA ARG A 138 9.62 -5.62 20.01
C ARG A 138 9.20 -6.48 18.82
N ASP A 139 9.23 -7.80 18.97
CA ASP A 139 8.84 -8.72 17.89
C ASP A 139 7.35 -8.59 17.53
N PHE A 140 6.48 -8.39 18.53
CA PHE A 140 5.06 -8.16 18.29
C PHE A 140 4.79 -6.76 17.74
N ALA A 141 5.53 -5.74 18.17
CA ALA A 141 5.48 -4.39 17.62
C ALA A 141 5.84 -4.38 16.13
N MET A 142 6.95 -5.03 15.76
CA MET A 142 7.35 -5.20 14.36
C MET A 142 6.30 -5.96 13.56
N LEU A 143 5.83 -7.09 14.05
CA LEU A 143 4.81 -7.90 13.37
C LEU A 143 3.52 -7.10 13.17
N GLY A 144 3.11 -6.33 14.17
CA GLY A 144 1.94 -5.46 14.14
C GLY A 144 2.05 -4.40 13.04
N ALA A 145 3.14 -3.62 13.04
CA ALA A 145 3.39 -2.58 12.03
C ALA A 145 3.43 -3.16 10.60
N VAL A 146 4.15 -4.27 10.41
CA VAL A 146 4.23 -4.95 9.10
C VAL A 146 2.87 -5.53 8.69
N THR A 147 2.06 -6.02 9.64
CA THR A 147 0.71 -6.53 9.35
C THR A 147 -0.21 -5.42 8.86
N VAL A 148 -0.18 -4.24 9.49
CA VAL A 148 -0.94 -3.06 9.03
C VAL A 148 -0.52 -2.67 7.61
N MET A 149 0.79 -2.64 7.31
CA MET A 149 1.29 -2.35 5.96
C MET A 149 0.78 -3.37 4.93
N ARG A 150 0.87 -4.67 5.24
CA ARG A 150 0.44 -5.75 4.34
C ARG A 150 -1.07 -5.75 4.12
N TYR A 151 -1.86 -5.53 5.17
CA TYR A 151 -3.29 -5.37 5.05
C TYR A 151 -3.65 -4.20 4.12
N THR A 152 -3.03 -3.04 4.35
CA THR A 152 -3.25 -1.83 3.55
C THR A 152 -2.90 -2.05 2.08
N LEU A 153 -1.74 -2.67 1.81
CA LEU A 153 -1.30 -2.99 0.45
C LEU A 153 -2.25 -3.98 -0.23
N GLY A 154 -2.68 -5.02 0.48
CA GLY A 154 -3.61 -6.03 -0.07
C GLY A 154 -4.94 -5.43 -0.48
N ILE A 155 -5.54 -4.57 0.35
CA ILE A 155 -6.80 -3.89 0.01
C ILE A 155 -6.60 -2.88 -1.14
N ALA A 156 -5.48 -2.14 -1.15
CA ALA A 156 -5.19 -1.20 -2.24
C ALA A 156 -4.99 -1.93 -3.58
N LEU A 157 -4.37 -3.12 -3.58
CA LEU A 157 -4.24 -3.97 -4.77
C LEU A 157 -5.63 -4.41 -5.28
N ASP A 158 -6.49 -4.92 -4.38
CA ASP A 158 -7.85 -5.33 -4.74
C ASP A 158 -8.66 -4.16 -5.30
N ASP A 159 -8.54 -2.99 -4.69
CA ASP A 159 -9.17 -1.75 -5.18
C ASP A 159 -8.67 -1.36 -6.59
N GLN A 160 -7.38 -1.51 -6.89
CA GLN A 160 -6.80 -1.16 -8.19
C GLN A 160 -7.08 -2.18 -9.29
N GLU A 161 -7.11 -3.46 -8.96
CA GLU A 161 -7.34 -4.56 -9.92
C GLU A 161 -8.83 -4.86 -10.13
N SER A 162 -9.72 -4.33 -9.28
CA SER A 162 -11.14 -4.61 -9.39
C SER A 162 -11.74 -4.09 -10.70
N PRO A 163 -12.37 -4.96 -11.52
CA PRO A 163 -13.10 -4.51 -12.71
C PRO A 163 -14.21 -3.50 -12.39
N ALA A 164 -14.73 -3.54 -11.15
CA ALA A 164 -15.76 -2.60 -10.69
C ALA A 164 -15.22 -1.16 -10.48
N ARG A 165 -13.90 -0.91 -10.65
CA ARG A 165 -13.33 0.44 -10.70
C ARG A 165 -13.84 1.22 -11.92
N GLU A 166 -14.01 0.56 -13.06
CA GLU A 166 -14.57 1.17 -14.27
C GLU A 166 -16.08 1.47 -14.07
N PRO A 167 -16.53 2.74 -14.14
CA PRO A 167 -17.91 3.12 -13.83
C PRO A 167 -18.96 2.34 -14.63
N GLU A 168 -18.70 2.10 -15.92
CA GLU A 168 -19.61 1.38 -16.79
C GLU A 168 -19.66 -0.14 -16.52
N VAL A 169 -18.52 -0.72 -16.14
CA VAL A 169 -18.46 -2.14 -15.73
C VAL A 169 -19.22 -2.31 -14.42
N ARG A 170 -18.95 -1.44 -13.46
CA ARG A 170 -19.65 -1.42 -12.17
C ARG A 170 -21.17 -1.27 -12.34
N LYS A 171 -21.60 -0.32 -13.17
CA LYS A 171 -23.01 -0.10 -13.45
C LYS A 171 -23.66 -1.37 -14.01
N ARG A 172 -23.03 -2.02 -14.99
CA ARG A 172 -23.52 -3.29 -15.56
C ARG A 172 -23.58 -4.41 -14.52
N MET A 173 -22.54 -4.55 -13.68
CA MET A 173 -22.52 -5.54 -12.61
C MET A 173 -23.65 -5.31 -11.60
N LEU A 174 -23.88 -4.06 -11.21
CA LEU A 174 -24.99 -3.69 -10.31
C LEU A 174 -26.34 -3.94 -10.96
N GLU A 175 -26.56 -3.55 -12.21
CA GLU A 175 -27.80 -3.79 -12.95
C GLU A 175 -28.11 -5.30 -13.08
N GLN A 176 -27.08 -6.12 -13.37
CA GLN A 176 -27.22 -7.57 -13.43
C GLN A 176 -27.56 -8.18 -12.06
N ALA A 177 -26.88 -7.73 -11.00
CA ALA A 177 -27.15 -8.18 -9.64
C ALA A 177 -28.54 -7.74 -9.15
N MET A 178 -29.01 -6.57 -9.57
CA MET A 178 -30.37 -6.09 -9.29
C MET A 178 -31.45 -6.89 -10.03
N ALA A 179 -31.18 -7.27 -11.28
CA ALA A 179 -32.15 -8.00 -12.13
C ALA A 179 -32.23 -9.48 -11.77
N LYS A 180 -31.14 -10.12 -11.39
CA LYS A 180 -31.01 -11.58 -11.20
C LYS A 180 -30.70 -12.00 -9.77
N GLY A 181 -30.52 -11.03 -8.84
CA GLY A 181 -29.96 -11.30 -7.51
C GLY A 181 -28.42 -11.46 -7.56
N PRO A 182 -27.76 -11.58 -6.39
CA PRO A 182 -26.33 -11.86 -6.36
C PRO A 182 -26.04 -13.18 -7.11
N PRO A 183 -24.91 -13.28 -7.84
CA PRO A 183 -24.56 -14.47 -8.62
C PRO A 183 -24.09 -15.64 -7.73
N ILE A 184 -24.91 -15.97 -6.73
CA ILE A 184 -24.63 -16.97 -5.71
C ILE A 184 -25.83 -17.92 -5.65
N ASP A 185 -25.55 -19.20 -5.79
CA ASP A 185 -26.52 -20.26 -5.58
C ASP A 185 -26.95 -20.30 -4.11
N ALA A 186 -28.14 -19.72 -3.84
CA ALA A 186 -28.68 -19.58 -2.48
C ALA A 186 -29.09 -20.93 -1.86
N GLU A 187 -29.42 -21.95 -2.67
CA GLU A 187 -29.72 -23.29 -2.16
C GLU A 187 -28.43 -23.96 -1.67
N ARG A 188 -27.35 -23.82 -2.42
CA ARG A 188 -26.06 -24.40 -2.08
C ARG A 188 -25.30 -23.59 -1.02
N TRP A 189 -25.42 -22.25 -1.02
CA TRP A 189 -24.66 -21.34 -0.18
C TRP A 189 -25.53 -20.31 0.56
N PRO A 190 -26.51 -20.76 1.39
CA PRO A 190 -27.56 -19.88 1.94
C PRO A 190 -26.98 -18.74 2.81
N ARG A 191 -25.96 -19.01 3.64
CA ARG A 191 -25.36 -18.00 4.52
C ARG A 191 -24.62 -16.91 3.74
N VAL A 192 -23.88 -17.30 2.69
CA VAL A 192 -23.15 -16.35 1.83
C VAL A 192 -24.17 -15.52 1.03
N ALA A 193 -25.18 -16.16 0.46
CA ALA A 193 -26.23 -15.48 -0.29
C ALA A 193 -26.98 -14.44 0.56
N ASP A 194 -27.30 -14.75 1.81
CA ASP A 194 -27.94 -13.83 2.75
C ASP A 194 -27.05 -12.60 3.06
N VAL A 195 -25.78 -12.81 3.38
CA VAL A 195 -24.83 -11.71 3.63
C VAL A 195 -24.63 -10.85 2.38
N MET A 196 -24.43 -11.48 1.21
CA MET A 196 -24.23 -10.77 -0.05
C MET A 196 -25.46 -9.97 -0.46
N SER A 197 -26.68 -10.49 -0.25
CA SER A 197 -27.92 -9.77 -0.54
C SER A 197 -28.03 -8.49 0.30
N ARG A 198 -27.75 -8.57 1.60
CA ARG A 198 -27.71 -7.39 2.49
C ARG A 198 -26.63 -6.39 2.08
N TRP A 199 -25.48 -6.91 1.65
CA TRP A 199 -24.37 -6.08 1.18
C TRP A 199 -24.75 -5.32 -0.10
N PHE A 200 -25.35 -6.00 -1.10
CA PHE A 200 -25.84 -5.38 -2.32
C PHE A 200 -26.88 -4.30 -2.05
N GLU A 201 -27.80 -4.50 -1.10
CA GLU A 201 -28.78 -3.47 -0.75
C GLU A 201 -28.12 -2.21 -0.17
N LYS A 202 -27.06 -2.35 0.64
CA LYS A 202 -26.29 -1.21 1.15
C LYS A 202 -25.50 -0.48 0.05
N VAL A 203 -25.00 -1.21 -0.96
CA VAL A 203 -24.22 -0.64 -2.06
C VAL A 203 -25.09 0.16 -3.03
N LYS A 204 -26.37 -0.18 -3.20
CA LYS A 204 -27.30 0.52 -4.10
C LYS A 204 -27.37 2.04 -3.88
N GLY A 205 -27.13 2.53 -2.67
CA GLY A 205 -27.23 3.95 -2.31
C GLY A 205 -25.88 4.65 -2.11
N SER A 206 -24.76 3.96 -2.18
CA SER A 206 -23.44 4.49 -1.81
C SER A 206 -22.55 4.77 -3.00
N ARG A 207 -21.75 5.85 -2.93
CA ARG A 207 -20.68 6.12 -3.90
C ARG A 207 -19.56 5.10 -3.70
N SER A 208 -18.91 4.64 -4.79
CA SER A 208 -17.91 3.57 -4.79
C SER A 208 -16.80 3.75 -3.74
N HIS A 209 -16.27 4.97 -3.65
CA HIS A 209 -15.16 5.29 -2.76
C HIS A 209 -15.53 5.27 -1.27
N GLU A 210 -16.78 5.59 -0.93
CA GLU A 210 -17.27 5.53 0.45
C GLU A 210 -17.37 4.09 0.96
N HIS A 211 -17.75 3.19 0.07
CA HIS A 211 -17.96 1.77 0.41
C HIS A 211 -16.63 1.04 0.64
N THR A 212 -15.68 1.21 -0.27
CA THR A 212 -14.32 0.63 -0.16
C THR A 212 -13.59 1.19 1.06
N GLY A 213 -13.73 2.51 1.32
CA GLY A 213 -13.17 3.15 2.51
C GLY A 213 -13.74 2.61 3.83
N MET A 214 -15.04 2.28 3.86
CA MET A 214 -15.68 1.70 5.04
C MET A 214 -15.19 0.27 5.30
N HIS A 215 -15.07 -0.58 4.27
CA HIS A 215 -14.53 -1.94 4.41
C HIS A 215 -13.08 -1.93 4.86
N PHE A 216 -12.26 -1.05 4.28
CA PHE A 216 -10.88 -0.86 4.70
C PHE A 216 -10.79 -0.53 6.19
N ARG A 217 -11.57 0.46 6.68
CA ARG A 217 -11.53 0.87 8.10
C ARG A 217 -12.03 -0.23 9.05
N HIS A 218 -13.08 -0.96 8.69
CA HIS A 218 -13.56 -2.07 9.50
C HIS A 218 -12.55 -3.21 9.62
N GLY A 219 -11.97 -3.63 8.50
CA GLY A 219 -10.96 -4.68 8.52
C GLY A 219 -9.66 -4.22 9.21
N LEU A 220 -9.26 -2.96 9.02
CA LEU A 220 -8.14 -2.38 9.77
C LEU A 220 -8.42 -2.40 11.27
N GLY A 221 -9.63 -2.10 11.70
CA GLY A 221 -10.05 -2.21 13.11
C GLY A 221 -9.85 -3.63 13.67
N LEU A 222 -10.19 -4.67 12.90
CA LEU A 222 -9.93 -6.06 13.31
C LEU A 222 -8.43 -6.35 13.44
N VAL A 223 -7.59 -5.81 12.54
CA VAL A 223 -6.13 -5.92 12.63
C VAL A 223 -5.61 -5.24 13.89
N ILE A 224 -6.05 -4.01 14.17
CA ILE A 224 -5.66 -3.23 15.35
C ILE A 224 -6.06 -3.96 16.66
N GLU A 225 -7.27 -4.50 16.74
CA GLU A 225 -7.69 -5.28 17.91
C GLU A 225 -6.86 -6.57 18.07
N GLY A 226 -6.52 -7.22 16.95
CA GLY A 226 -5.57 -8.34 16.95
C GLY A 226 -4.21 -7.96 17.53
N ILE A 227 -3.64 -6.83 17.12
CA ILE A 227 -2.38 -6.29 17.66
C ILE A 227 -2.54 -5.98 19.15
N ARG A 228 -3.60 -5.28 19.56
CA ARG A 228 -3.90 -4.97 20.97
C ARG A 228 -3.92 -6.22 21.85
N SER A 229 -4.43 -7.33 21.32
CA SER A 229 -4.47 -8.61 22.03
C SER A 229 -3.09 -9.22 22.32
N THR A 230 -2.02 -8.70 21.74
CA THR A 230 -0.63 -9.14 21.98
C THR A 230 0.05 -8.33 23.07
N LEU A 231 -0.56 -7.25 23.58
CA LEU A 231 -0.01 -6.42 24.62
C LEU A 231 0.27 -7.25 25.89
N GLY A 232 1.47 -7.15 26.43
CA GLY A 232 1.89 -7.89 27.63
C GLY A 232 2.13 -9.40 27.45
N LYS A 233 1.99 -9.95 26.22
CA LYS A 233 2.35 -11.34 25.97
C LYS A 233 3.86 -11.48 25.90
N GLU A 234 4.42 -12.35 26.73
CA GLU A 234 5.83 -12.74 26.62
C GLU A 234 6.06 -13.56 25.34
N SER A 235 7.26 -13.44 24.76
CA SER A 235 7.71 -14.25 23.61
C SER A 235 7.94 -15.73 24.07
N GLY A 236 6.88 -16.34 24.56
CA GLY A 236 6.90 -17.65 25.18
C GLY A 236 6.67 -18.79 24.21
N SER A 237 7.63 -19.08 23.28
CA SER A 237 7.64 -20.41 22.63
C SER A 237 8.98 -20.87 22.06
N ALA A 238 10.10 -20.22 22.41
CA ALA A 238 11.42 -20.68 21.92
C ALA A 238 12.12 -21.72 22.79
N SER A 239 11.49 -22.28 23.84
CA SER A 239 12.15 -23.25 24.73
C SER A 239 11.42 -24.60 24.90
N ARG A 240 10.67 -25.04 23.90
CA ARG A 240 10.18 -26.43 23.86
C ARG A 240 10.55 -27.12 22.56
N SER A 241 11.83 -27.27 22.30
CA SER A 241 12.36 -28.28 21.34
C SER A 241 13.86 -28.44 21.55
N GLN A 242 14.23 -29.12 22.64
CA GLN A 242 15.41 -29.95 22.66
C GLN A 242 15.07 -31.18 23.50
N PRO A 243 15.09 -32.36 22.91
CA PRO A 243 15.42 -33.59 23.63
C PRO A 243 16.92 -33.79 23.71
#